data_5a3fddd153b6b1986db84b0734875e6c
#
_entry.id   5a3fddd153b6b1986db84b0734875e6c
#
_cell.length_a   1.000
_cell.length_b   1.000
_cell.length_c   1.000
_cell.angle_alpha   90.00
_cell.angle_beta   90.00
_cell.angle_gamma   90.00
#
_symmetry.space_group_name_H-M   'P 1'
#
loop_
_entity.id
_entity.type
_entity.pdbx_description
1 polymer ?
#
loop_
_entity_poly.entity_id
_entity_poly.type
_entity_poly.pdbx_seq_one_letter_code
_entity_poly.pdbx_strand_id
1 'polypeptide(L)'
;MSAPTSKLVLKDLEQFTAIIFDFDGVIAESVEIKTEAFRDMYSSYGKDISDSVVDHHLINGGMSRFEKFPLYHNRFLGEKLSKEEIQILADQFSDIIINRVISCHLVNGALSLLDFLHAKKLLFISTGTPEDEIKEIVQKRKLKQYFKEVFGSPSSKETHINHILKEYKLKKEETLYIGDAQTDLDAANTSQIDFILRRHKLNADLSNNFKGKIIDDLSL
;
A
#
# COMPACT_ATOMS: atom_id res chain seq x y z
N MET A 1 -5.68 1.51 -25.89
CA MET A 1 -4.24 1.20 -26.01
C MET A 1 -3.66 1.31 -24.62
N SER A 2 -3.11 0.24 -24.07
CA SER A 2 -2.43 0.27 -22.77
C SER A 2 -1.23 1.23 -22.84
N ALA A 3 -1.05 2.05 -21.80
CA ALA A 3 0.14 2.90 -21.71
C ALA A 3 1.41 2.04 -21.87
N PRO A 4 2.44 2.54 -22.58
CA PRO A 4 3.67 1.78 -22.78
C PRO A 4 4.28 1.42 -21.44
N THR A 5 4.66 0.16 -21.28
CA THR A 5 5.40 -0.37 -20.14
C THR A 5 6.72 0.39 -20.04
N SER A 6 6.94 1.07 -18.94
CA SER A 6 8.28 1.63 -18.66
C SER A 6 8.91 0.84 -17.51
N LYS A 7 10.11 0.33 -17.75
CA LYS A 7 10.92 -0.21 -16.66
C LYS A 7 11.37 0.92 -15.73
N LEU A 8 11.55 0.58 -14.48
CA LEU A 8 12.27 1.45 -13.56
C LEU A 8 13.74 1.50 -14.01
N VAL A 9 14.31 2.67 -14.16
CA VAL A 9 15.73 2.84 -14.47
C VAL A 9 16.40 3.69 -13.41
N LEU A 10 17.69 3.49 -13.19
CA LEU A 10 18.44 4.20 -12.14
C LEU A 10 18.28 5.72 -12.22
N LYS A 11 18.26 6.28 -13.45
CA LYS A 11 18.07 7.70 -13.68
C LYS A 11 16.76 8.24 -13.06
N ASP A 12 15.71 7.42 -12.98
CA ASP A 12 14.44 7.82 -12.36
C ASP A 12 14.57 8.05 -10.86
N LEU A 13 15.60 7.50 -10.23
CA LEU A 13 15.82 7.52 -8.80
C LEU A 13 16.97 8.43 -8.36
N GLU A 14 17.84 8.86 -9.30
CA GLU A 14 19.09 9.57 -8.97
C GLU A 14 18.85 10.87 -8.18
N GLN A 15 17.84 11.64 -8.56
CA GLN A 15 17.53 12.94 -7.94
C GLN A 15 16.99 12.85 -6.51
N PHE A 16 16.45 11.69 -6.11
CA PHE A 16 15.78 11.56 -4.82
C PHE A 16 16.77 11.15 -3.72
N THR A 17 16.68 11.81 -2.58
CA THR A 17 17.39 11.46 -1.34
C THR A 17 16.61 10.42 -0.54
N ALA A 18 15.27 10.47 -0.62
CA ALA A 18 14.37 9.57 0.09
C ALA A 18 13.35 8.92 -0.84
N ILE A 19 13.04 7.65 -0.58
CA ILE A 19 11.99 6.91 -1.28
C ILE A 19 11.05 6.28 -0.25
N ILE A 20 9.77 6.56 -0.41
CA ILE A 20 8.69 6.00 0.39
C ILE A 20 7.99 4.96 -0.47
N PHE A 21 7.81 3.77 0.06
CA PHE A 21 7.11 2.67 -0.62
C PHE A 21 5.78 2.39 0.09
N ASP A 22 4.70 2.18 -0.66
CA ASP A 22 3.64 1.34 -0.12
C ASP A 22 4.15 -0.10 -0.01
N PHE A 23 3.46 -0.94 0.75
CA PHE A 23 3.88 -2.32 0.95
C PHE A 23 3.09 -3.29 0.08
N ASP A 24 1.76 -3.25 0.18
CA ASP A 24 0.86 -4.16 -0.53
C ASP A 24 0.77 -3.76 -2.01
N GLY A 25 1.10 -4.68 -2.90
CA GLY A 25 1.12 -4.37 -4.33
C GLY A 25 2.34 -3.57 -4.80
N VAL A 26 3.28 -3.25 -3.91
CA VAL A 26 4.54 -2.55 -4.26
C VAL A 26 5.76 -3.34 -3.84
N ILE A 27 5.87 -3.70 -2.56
CA ILE A 27 6.96 -4.56 -2.05
C ILE A 27 6.55 -6.03 -2.09
N ALA A 28 5.29 -6.34 -1.76
CA ALA A 28 4.74 -7.69 -1.69
C ALA A 28 3.52 -7.86 -2.60
N GLU A 29 3.38 -9.02 -3.24
CA GLU A 29 2.23 -9.38 -4.06
C GLU A 29 1.06 -9.84 -3.16
N SER A 30 0.56 -8.93 -2.33
CA SER A 30 -0.42 -9.22 -1.28
C SER A 30 -1.83 -8.66 -1.54
N VAL A 31 -2.05 -7.89 -2.60
CA VAL A 31 -3.35 -7.26 -2.90
C VAL A 31 -4.45 -8.32 -3.07
N GLU A 32 -4.18 -9.41 -3.81
CA GLU A 32 -5.16 -10.48 -4.03
C GLU A 32 -5.49 -11.22 -2.74
N ILE A 33 -4.51 -11.43 -1.85
CA ILE A 33 -4.71 -12.05 -0.52
C ILE A 33 -5.71 -11.26 0.31
N LYS A 34 -5.56 -9.94 0.35
CA LYS A 34 -6.48 -9.05 1.08
C LYS A 34 -7.85 -8.98 0.42
N THR A 35 -7.91 -9.01 -0.90
CA THR A 35 -9.17 -9.05 -1.66
C THR A 35 -9.97 -10.31 -1.35
N GLU A 36 -9.31 -11.47 -1.35
CA GLU A 36 -9.93 -12.74 -0.98
C GLU A 36 -10.42 -12.74 0.47
N ALA A 37 -9.62 -12.22 1.41
CA ALA A 37 -10.01 -12.12 2.81
C ALA A 37 -11.29 -11.28 3.01
N PHE A 38 -11.41 -10.14 2.32
CA PHE A 38 -12.66 -9.36 2.34
C PHE A 38 -13.81 -10.15 1.71
N ARG A 39 -13.60 -10.84 0.60
CA ARG A 39 -14.61 -11.70 -0.02
C ARG A 39 -15.13 -12.76 0.95
N ASP A 40 -14.22 -13.47 1.60
CA ASP A 40 -14.54 -14.55 2.53
C ASP A 40 -15.31 -14.03 3.75
N MET A 41 -14.87 -12.94 4.37
CA MET A 41 -15.53 -12.34 5.54
C MET A 41 -16.97 -11.89 5.24
N TYR A 42 -17.25 -11.47 4.00
CA TYR A 42 -18.59 -11.00 3.62
C TYR A 42 -19.41 -12.04 2.85
N SER A 43 -18.88 -13.25 2.63
CA SER A 43 -19.54 -14.33 1.86
C SER A 43 -20.88 -14.76 2.47
N SER A 44 -20.99 -14.78 3.81
CA SER A 44 -22.22 -15.14 4.54
C SER A 44 -23.36 -14.15 4.35
N TYR A 45 -23.08 -12.90 3.96
CA TYR A 45 -24.11 -11.89 3.67
C TYR A 45 -24.66 -11.96 2.24
N GLY A 46 -24.20 -12.94 1.44
CA GLY A 46 -24.63 -13.16 0.07
C GLY A 46 -23.67 -12.60 -0.97
N LYS A 47 -23.78 -13.14 -2.19
CA LYS A 47 -22.85 -12.84 -3.29
C LYS A 47 -22.81 -11.36 -3.66
N ASP A 48 -23.95 -10.70 -3.75
CA ASP A 48 -24.04 -9.30 -4.19
C ASP A 48 -23.33 -8.35 -3.21
N ILE A 49 -23.45 -8.62 -1.91
CA ILE A 49 -22.75 -7.85 -0.88
C ILE A 49 -21.25 -8.11 -0.93
N SER A 50 -20.85 -9.37 -1.00
CA SER A 50 -19.45 -9.75 -1.08
C SER A 50 -18.77 -9.14 -2.32
N ASP A 51 -19.42 -9.17 -3.48
CA ASP A 51 -18.90 -8.56 -4.70
C ASP A 51 -18.81 -7.03 -4.58
N SER A 52 -19.83 -6.36 -3.99
CA SER A 52 -19.80 -4.91 -3.75
C SER A 52 -18.66 -4.49 -2.80
N VAL A 53 -18.38 -5.31 -1.77
CA VAL A 53 -17.25 -5.09 -0.86
C VAL A 53 -15.92 -5.22 -1.59
N VAL A 54 -15.77 -6.24 -2.43
CA VAL A 54 -14.56 -6.47 -3.24
C VAL A 54 -14.34 -5.33 -4.22
N ASP A 55 -15.37 -4.91 -4.95
CA ASP A 55 -15.29 -3.80 -5.90
C ASP A 55 -14.85 -2.51 -5.20
N HIS A 56 -15.46 -2.20 -4.06
CA HIS A 56 -15.06 -1.02 -3.28
C HIS A 56 -13.63 -1.17 -2.74
N HIS A 57 -13.23 -2.37 -2.30
CA HIS A 57 -11.88 -2.62 -1.81
C HIS A 57 -10.82 -2.36 -2.88
N LEU A 58 -11.06 -2.81 -4.12
CA LEU A 58 -10.14 -2.63 -5.24
C LEU A 58 -10.01 -1.16 -5.66
N ILE A 59 -11.13 -0.43 -5.75
CA ILE A 59 -11.13 1.00 -6.08
C ILE A 59 -10.41 1.82 -4.99
N ASN A 60 -10.55 1.42 -3.72
CA ASN A 60 -9.98 2.10 -2.56
C ASN A 60 -8.83 1.29 -1.95
N GLY A 61 -7.89 0.83 -2.78
CA GLY A 61 -6.64 0.24 -2.32
C GLY A 61 -5.90 1.20 -1.38
N GLY A 62 -5.24 0.67 -0.36
CA GLY A 62 -4.53 1.48 0.62
C GLY A 62 -5.38 2.16 1.70
N MET A 63 -6.72 2.20 1.58
CA MET A 63 -7.60 2.62 2.68
C MET A 63 -7.54 1.61 3.83
N SER A 64 -7.45 2.10 5.06
CA SER A 64 -7.38 1.27 6.27
C SER A 64 -8.63 0.40 6.44
N ARG A 65 -8.46 -0.84 6.95
CA ARG A 65 -9.59 -1.72 7.31
C ARG A 65 -10.48 -1.11 8.40
N PHE A 66 -9.91 -0.29 9.28
CA PHE A 66 -10.67 0.43 10.31
C PHE A 66 -11.64 1.48 9.74
N GLU A 67 -11.40 1.94 8.51
CA GLU A 67 -12.31 2.79 7.76
C GLU A 67 -13.27 1.95 6.90
N LYS A 68 -12.79 0.85 6.33
CA LYS A 68 -13.57 -0.03 5.44
C LYS A 68 -14.69 -0.76 6.17
N PHE A 69 -14.43 -1.36 7.34
CA PHE A 69 -15.45 -2.12 8.05
C PHE A 69 -16.68 -1.29 8.41
N PRO A 70 -16.58 -0.12 9.08
CA PRO A 70 -17.76 0.69 9.35
C PRO A 70 -18.45 1.19 8.09
N LEU A 71 -17.70 1.48 7.03
CA LEU A 71 -18.27 1.88 5.75
C LEU A 71 -19.07 0.73 5.13
N TYR A 72 -18.55 -0.49 5.11
CA TYR A 72 -19.22 -1.64 4.50
C TYR A 72 -20.47 -2.04 5.27
N HIS A 73 -20.41 -2.10 6.60
CA HIS A 73 -21.57 -2.39 7.42
C HIS A 73 -22.66 -1.33 7.28
N ASN A 74 -22.28 -0.04 7.31
CA ASN A 74 -23.27 1.03 7.13
C ASN A 74 -23.89 1.01 5.73
N ARG A 75 -23.03 0.92 4.68
CA ARG A 75 -23.48 1.08 3.30
C ARG A 75 -24.23 -0.13 2.75
N PHE A 76 -23.77 -1.34 3.08
CA PHE A 76 -24.26 -2.57 2.46
C PHE A 76 -25.18 -3.40 3.38
N LEU A 77 -25.07 -3.23 4.71
CA LEU A 77 -25.86 -3.97 5.68
C LEU A 77 -26.85 -3.08 6.45
N GLY A 78 -26.72 -1.75 6.38
CA GLY A 78 -27.54 -0.82 7.15
C GLY A 78 -27.23 -0.80 8.65
N GLU A 79 -26.07 -1.30 9.05
CA GLU A 79 -25.63 -1.48 10.43
C GLU A 79 -24.60 -0.43 10.83
N LYS A 80 -24.57 -0.08 12.12
CA LYS A 80 -23.52 0.75 12.70
C LYS A 80 -22.69 -0.10 13.64
N LEU A 81 -21.39 -0.12 13.41
CA LEU A 81 -20.43 -0.81 14.27
C LEU A 81 -19.98 0.09 15.42
N SER A 82 -19.88 -0.48 16.62
CA SER A 82 -19.11 0.09 17.73
C SER A 82 -17.60 -0.01 17.46
N LYS A 83 -16.81 0.69 18.27
CA LYS A 83 -15.34 0.60 18.17
C LYS A 83 -14.83 -0.80 18.46
N GLU A 84 -15.45 -1.48 19.39
CA GLU A 84 -15.14 -2.85 19.80
C GLU A 84 -15.41 -3.84 18.66
N GLU A 85 -16.55 -3.70 17.98
CA GLU A 85 -16.88 -4.55 16.81
C GLU A 85 -15.93 -4.30 15.63
N ILE A 86 -15.55 -3.04 15.38
CA ILE A 86 -14.53 -2.72 14.36
C ILE A 86 -13.21 -3.40 14.70
N GLN A 87 -12.79 -3.38 15.97
CA GLN A 87 -11.55 -4.03 16.38
C GLN A 87 -11.62 -5.55 16.20
N ILE A 88 -12.73 -6.19 16.60
CA ILE A 88 -12.93 -7.63 16.40
C ILE A 88 -12.82 -8.01 14.92
N LEU A 89 -13.47 -7.27 14.03
CA LEU A 89 -13.39 -7.51 12.59
C LEU A 89 -11.97 -7.29 12.05
N ALA A 90 -11.26 -6.28 12.56
CA ALA A 90 -9.88 -6.00 12.17
C ALA A 90 -8.93 -7.13 12.62
N ASP A 91 -9.13 -7.69 13.83
CA ASP A 91 -8.34 -8.80 14.35
C ASP A 91 -8.61 -10.09 13.54
N GLN A 92 -9.88 -10.40 13.25
CA GLN A 92 -10.25 -11.52 12.39
C GLN A 92 -9.63 -11.41 10.99
N PHE A 93 -9.64 -10.21 10.42
CA PHE A 93 -8.99 -9.98 9.13
C PHE A 93 -7.48 -10.22 9.21
N SER A 94 -6.82 -9.75 10.29
CA SER A 94 -5.39 -9.98 10.53
C SER A 94 -5.07 -11.46 10.60
N ASP A 95 -5.86 -12.24 11.36
CA ASP A 95 -5.68 -13.70 11.50
C ASP A 95 -5.74 -14.43 10.15
N ILE A 96 -6.61 -13.98 9.24
CA ILE A 96 -6.74 -14.55 7.91
C ILE A 96 -5.52 -14.25 7.04
N ILE A 97 -4.98 -13.02 7.11
CA ILE A 97 -4.01 -12.57 6.10
C ILE A 97 -2.55 -12.64 6.53
N ILE A 98 -2.23 -12.51 7.84
CA ILE A 98 -0.86 -12.22 8.28
C ILE A 98 0.17 -13.25 7.80
N ASN A 99 -0.09 -14.54 7.96
CA ASN A 99 0.82 -15.59 7.53
C ASN A 99 0.91 -15.70 6.00
N ARG A 100 -0.19 -15.42 5.30
CA ARG A 100 -0.22 -15.40 3.84
C ARG A 100 0.61 -14.24 3.29
N VAL A 101 0.50 -13.05 3.89
CA VAL A 101 1.30 -11.87 3.53
C VAL A 101 2.78 -12.05 3.88
N ILE A 102 3.10 -12.69 5.02
CA ILE A 102 4.48 -13.00 5.38
C ILE A 102 5.13 -13.94 4.35
N SER A 103 4.39 -14.89 3.80
CA SER A 103 4.92 -15.93 2.90
C SER A 103 4.73 -15.66 1.40
N CYS A 104 3.94 -14.66 1.00
CA CYS A 104 3.70 -14.37 -0.41
C CYS A 104 4.99 -13.89 -1.12
N HIS A 105 4.98 -13.94 -2.45
CA HIS A 105 6.10 -13.45 -3.23
C HIS A 105 6.31 -11.96 -3.04
N LEU A 106 7.56 -11.53 -3.06
CA LEU A 106 7.90 -10.12 -3.28
C LEU A 106 7.58 -9.75 -4.74
N VAL A 107 7.29 -8.48 -4.96
CA VAL A 107 7.24 -7.93 -6.31
C VAL A 107 8.60 -8.16 -6.97
N ASN A 108 8.57 -8.53 -8.25
CA ASN A 108 9.80 -8.80 -8.98
C ASN A 108 10.77 -7.60 -8.92
N GLY A 109 12.03 -7.88 -8.62
CA GLY A 109 13.06 -6.85 -8.43
C GLY A 109 13.07 -6.16 -7.06
N ALA A 110 12.04 -6.34 -6.21
CA ALA A 110 11.93 -5.60 -4.94
C ALA A 110 13.16 -5.78 -4.04
N LEU A 111 13.57 -7.02 -3.78
CA LEU A 111 14.71 -7.27 -2.91
C LEU A 111 16.01 -6.68 -3.49
N SER A 112 16.26 -6.87 -4.78
CA SER A 112 17.45 -6.36 -5.45
C SER A 112 17.50 -4.82 -5.45
N LEU A 113 16.34 -4.17 -5.63
CA LEU A 113 16.22 -2.72 -5.54
C LEU A 113 16.52 -2.22 -4.13
N LEU A 114 15.93 -2.85 -3.11
CA LEU A 114 16.17 -2.50 -1.71
C LEU A 114 17.65 -2.67 -1.33
N ASP A 115 18.28 -3.78 -1.73
CA ASP A 115 19.72 -4.03 -1.53
C ASP A 115 20.58 -2.93 -2.19
N PHE A 116 20.21 -2.50 -3.38
CA PHE A 116 20.93 -1.47 -4.10
C PHE A 116 20.77 -0.07 -3.48
N LEU A 117 19.58 0.24 -2.96
CA LEU A 117 19.23 1.59 -2.51
C LEU A 117 19.57 1.87 -1.05
N HIS A 118 19.45 0.90 -0.14
CA HIS A 118 19.47 1.15 1.31
C HIS A 118 20.76 1.78 1.84
N ALA A 119 21.89 1.56 1.14
CA ALA A 119 23.18 2.19 1.48
C ALA A 119 23.33 3.63 0.92
N LYS A 120 22.44 4.03 0.02
CA LYS A 120 22.55 5.29 -0.75
C LYS A 120 21.43 6.26 -0.49
N LYS A 121 20.28 5.78 -0.04
CA LYS A 121 19.05 6.56 0.12
C LYS A 121 18.35 6.24 1.42
N LEU A 122 17.52 7.13 1.88
CA LEU A 122 16.61 6.91 3.02
C LEU A 122 15.36 6.20 2.49
N LEU A 123 15.08 5.00 2.98
CA LEU A 123 13.93 4.21 2.56
C LEU A 123 12.91 4.11 3.70
N PHE A 124 11.64 4.22 3.34
CA PHE A 124 10.51 4.20 4.27
C PHE A 124 9.39 3.33 3.73
N ILE A 125 8.57 2.78 4.62
CA ILE A 125 7.27 2.19 4.29
C ILE A 125 6.17 3.10 4.81
N SER A 126 5.13 3.32 4.00
CA SER A 126 3.90 4.01 4.37
C SER A 126 2.70 3.26 3.78
N THR A 127 1.94 2.55 4.63
CA THR A 127 0.87 1.65 4.21
C THR A 127 -0.43 1.84 4.99
N GLY A 128 -1.56 1.40 4.42
CA GLY A 128 -2.85 1.32 5.11
C GLY A 128 -2.99 0.12 6.06
N THR A 129 -2.03 -0.82 6.07
CA THR A 129 -1.96 -1.91 7.05
C THR A 129 -1.74 -1.34 8.46
N PRO A 130 -2.34 -1.91 9.53
CA PRO A 130 -2.09 -1.47 10.90
C PRO A 130 -0.59 -1.47 11.23
N GLU A 131 -0.15 -0.45 11.98
CA GLU A 131 1.29 -0.21 12.18
C GLU A 131 2.01 -1.37 12.85
N ASP A 132 1.42 -1.96 13.88
CA ASP A 132 2.03 -3.11 14.56
C ASP A 132 2.09 -4.34 13.64
N GLU A 133 1.05 -4.57 12.83
CA GLU A 133 0.99 -5.67 11.86
C GLU A 133 2.06 -5.52 10.78
N ILE A 134 2.18 -4.33 10.17
CA ILE A 134 3.22 -4.14 9.14
C ILE A 134 4.64 -4.23 9.70
N LYS A 135 4.87 -3.76 10.93
CA LYS A 135 6.17 -3.92 11.60
C LYS A 135 6.52 -5.39 11.82
N GLU A 136 5.55 -6.20 12.24
CA GLU A 136 5.69 -7.65 12.38
C GLU A 136 6.00 -8.33 11.04
N ILE A 137 5.22 -8.01 10.00
CA ILE A 137 5.42 -8.56 8.65
C ILE A 137 6.82 -8.24 8.14
N VAL A 138 7.23 -6.98 8.20
CA VAL A 138 8.55 -6.51 7.75
C VAL A 138 9.68 -7.21 8.52
N GLN A 139 9.51 -7.41 9.83
CA GLN A 139 10.47 -8.12 10.67
C GLN A 139 10.57 -9.60 10.28
N LYS A 140 9.44 -10.31 10.16
CA LYS A 140 9.41 -11.74 9.82
C LYS A 140 9.91 -12.00 8.40
N ARG A 141 9.71 -11.07 7.48
CA ARG A 141 10.25 -11.11 6.12
C ARG A 141 11.73 -10.72 6.04
N LYS A 142 12.36 -10.33 7.16
CA LYS A 142 13.76 -9.86 7.22
C LYS A 142 14.02 -8.63 6.34
N LEU A 143 13.02 -7.76 6.21
CA LEU A 143 13.12 -6.53 5.41
C LEU A 143 13.42 -5.28 6.25
N LYS A 144 13.34 -5.36 7.59
CA LYS A 144 13.50 -4.20 8.47
C LYS A 144 14.82 -3.45 8.27
N GLN A 145 15.89 -4.15 7.93
CA GLN A 145 17.21 -3.56 7.74
C GLN A 145 17.27 -2.53 6.61
N TYR A 146 16.34 -2.58 5.67
CA TYR A 146 16.30 -1.66 4.54
C TYR A 146 15.67 -0.32 4.88
N PHE A 147 14.78 -0.27 5.85
CA PHE A 147 13.94 0.89 6.11
C PHE A 147 14.34 1.64 7.37
N LYS A 148 14.38 2.98 7.28
CA LYS A 148 14.57 3.87 8.44
C LYS A 148 13.39 3.78 9.37
N GLU A 149 12.16 3.92 8.81
CA GLU A 149 10.92 3.78 9.54
C GLU A 149 9.87 3.06 8.71
N VAL A 150 8.90 2.46 9.43
CA VAL A 150 7.77 1.72 8.88
C VAL A 150 6.51 2.27 9.53
N PHE A 151 5.65 2.87 8.72
CA PHE A 151 4.42 3.51 9.13
C PHE A 151 3.19 2.75 8.63
N GLY A 152 2.17 2.67 9.48
CA GLY A 152 0.90 2.04 9.18
C GLY A 152 -0.29 2.84 9.72
N SER A 153 -1.51 2.35 9.47
CA SER A 153 -2.71 2.93 10.05
C SER A 153 -2.70 2.80 11.59
N PRO A 154 -3.39 3.71 12.34
CA PRO A 154 -4.44 4.60 11.87
C PRO A 154 -3.98 5.94 11.28
N SER A 155 -2.70 6.27 11.35
CA SER A 155 -2.21 7.51 10.73
C SER A 155 -2.35 7.47 9.21
N SER A 156 -2.62 8.63 8.60
CA SER A 156 -2.76 8.72 7.15
C SER A 156 -1.39 8.73 6.45
N LYS A 157 -1.36 8.32 5.18
CA LYS A 157 -0.15 8.38 4.35
C LYS A 157 0.41 9.80 4.23
N GLU A 158 -0.46 10.81 4.16
CA GLU A 158 -0.05 12.22 4.19
C GLU A 158 0.65 12.57 5.51
N THR A 159 0.13 12.11 6.65
CA THR A 159 0.76 12.31 7.96
C THR A 159 2.15 11.67 8.00
N HIS A 160 2.30 10.47 7.44
CA HIS A 160 3.59 9.78 7.34
C HIS A 160 4.58 10.59 6.49
N ILE A 161 4.16 11.05 5.31
CA ILE A 161 5.01 11.87 4.42
C ILE A 161 5.46 13.14 5.13
N ASN A 162 4.53 13.88 5.77
CA ASN A 162 4.84 15.10 6.48
C ASN A 162 5.80 14.88 7.66
N HIS A 163 5.64 13.77 8.39
CA HIS A 163 6.59 13.36 9.44
C HIS A 163 7.98 13.11 8.85
N ILE A 164 8.08 12.31 7.78
CA ILE A 164 9.35 12.00 7.11
C ILE A 164 10.06 13.26 6.63
N LEU A 165 9.36 14.15 5.93
CA LEU A 165 9.92 15.40 5.43
C LEU A 165 10.49 16.25 6.57
N LYS A 166 9.76 16.36 7.67
CA LYS A 166 10.14 17.18 8.84
C LYS A 166 11.29 16.55 9.60
N GLU A 167 11.18 15.28 9.98
CA GLU A 167 12.14 14.59 10.84
C GLU A 167 13.51 14.46 10.18
N TYR A 168 13.51 14.12 8.89
CA TYR A 168 14.74 13.92 8.11
C TYR A 168 15.19 15.17 7.37
N LYS A 169 14.50 16.31 7.56
CA LYS A 169 14.80 17.61 6.93
C LYS A 169 14.94 17.52 5.41
N LEU A 170 14.03 16.76 4.81
CA LEU A 170 14.02 16.50 3.37
C LEU A 170 13.21 17.59 2.64
N LYS A 171 13.63 17.89 1.42
CA LYS A 171 12.84 18.71 0.50
C LYS A 171 11.85 17.80 -0.24
N LYS A 172 10.73 18.40 -0.66
CA LYS A 172 9.67 17.71 -1.39
C LYS A 172 10.19 17.15 -2.72
N GLU A 173 10.94 17.95 -3.45
CA GLU A 173 11.56 17.58 -4.73
C GLU A 173 12.67 16.52 -4.64
N GLU A 174 13.14 16.22 -3.43
CA GLU A 174 14.12 15.15 -3.15
C GLU A 174 13.46 13.88 -2.62
N THR A 175 12.11 13.82 -2.59
CA THR A 175 11.34 12.73 -2.02
C THR A 175 10.42 12.12 -3.06
N LEU A 176 10.48 10.81 -3.21
CA LEU A 176 9.66 10.02 -4.12
C LEU A 176 8.73 9.09 -3.33
N TYR A 177 7.49 8.96 -3.78
CA TYR A 177 6.59 7.91 -3.33
C TYR A 177 6.37 6.89 -4.46
N ILE A 178 6.51 5.60 -4.17
CA ILE A 178 6.17 4.50 -5.09
C ILE A 178 4.97 3.77 -4.50
N GLY A 179 3.85 3.81 -5.20
CA GLY A 179 2.57 3.25 -4.76
C GLY A 179 1.81 2.57 -5.88
N ASP A 180 0.71 1.90 -5.55
CA ASP A 180 -0.14 1.19 -6.52
C ASP A 180 -1.62 1.62 -6.46
N ALA A 181 -1.99 2.47 -5.49
CA ALA A 181 -3.37 2.84 -5.19
C ALA A 181 -3.63 4.35 -5.35
N GLN A 182 -4.92 4.70 -5.50
CA GLN A 182 -5.34 6.10 -5.54
C GLN A 182 -4.96 6.85 -4.26
N THR A 183 -5.04 6.20 -3.10
CA THR A 183 -4.66 6.81 -1.81
C THR A 183 -3.19 7.18 -1.73
N ASP A 184 -2.30 6.47 -2.44
CA ASP A 184 -0.88 6.81 -2.55
C ASP A 184 -0.68 8.06 -3.38
N LEU A 185 -1.33 8.09 -4.55
CA LEU A 185 -1.30 9.24 -5.46
C LEU A 185 -1.84 10.50 -4.79
N ASP A 186 -2.97 10.38 -4.06
CA ASP A 186 -3.58 11.50 -3.36
C ASP A 186 -2.67 12.04 -2.26
N ALA A 187 -2.04 11.15 -1.48
CA ALA A 187 -1.11 11.52 -0.43
C ALA A 187 0.16 12.20 -1.00
N ALA A 188 0.70 11.67 -2.10
CA ALA A 188 1.85 12.28 -2.78
C ALA A 188 1.51 13.66 -3.34
N ASN A 189 0.36 13.79 -4.01
CA ASN A 189 -0.12 15.07 -4.57
C ASN A 189 -0.36 16.11 -3.47
N THR A 190 -1.04 15.75 -2.38
CA THR A 190 -1.32 16.65 -1.26
C THR A 190 -0.02 17.12 -0.60
N SER A 191 0.94 16.22 -0.46
CA SER A 191 2.26 16.53 0.10
C SER A 191 3.20 17.21 -0.90
N GLN A 192 2.82 17.26 -2.19
CA GLN A 192 3.60 17.84 -3.29
C GLN A 192 4.97 17.17 -3.46
N ILE A 193 5.02 15.84 -3.40
CA ILE A 193 6.19 15.02 -3.71
C ILE A 193 5.98 14.24 -5.00
N ASP A 194 7.07 13.77 -5.60
CA ASP A 194 7.00 12.97 -6.81
C ASP A 194 6.38 11.58 -6.56
N PHE A 195 5.72 11.04 -7.60
CA PHE A 195 5.01 9.76 -7.52
C PHE A 195 5.31 8.88 -8.74
N ILE A 196 5.58 7.60 -8.47
CA ILE A 196 5.65 6.53 -9.48
C ILE A 196 4.56 5.51 -9.16
N LEU A 197 3.74 5.19 -10.17
CA LEU A 197 2.69 4.18 -10.06
C LEU A 197 3.22 2.79 -10.41
N ARG A 198 3.13 1.83 -9.49
CA ARG A 198 3.29 0.42 -9.80
C ARG A 198 1.97 -0.14 -10.34
N ARG A 199 2.00 -0.63 -11.58
CA ARG A 199 0.84 -1.22 -12.24
C ARG A 199 0.76 -2.72 -11.97
N HIS A 200 -0.46 -3.20 -11.71
CA HIS A 200 -0.80 -4.62 -11.69
C HIS A 200 -2.23 -4.83 -12.18
N LYS A 201 -2.65 -6.11 -12.33
CA LYS A 201 -3.97 -6.46 -12.92
C LYS A 201 -5.19 -5.83 -12.20
N LEU A 202 -5.05 -5.56 -10.90
CA LEU A 202 -6.15 -5.10 -10.05
C LEU A 202 -6.26 -3.56 -9.95
N ASN A 203 -5.30 -2.80 -10.54
CA ASN A 203 -5.36 -1.33 -10.58
C ASN A 203 -5.38 -0.76 -12.02
N ALA A 204 -5.95 -1.51 -12.95
CA ALA A 204 -5.97 -1.15 -14.37
C ALA A 204 -6.62 0.23 -14.62
N ASP A 205 -7.71 0.56 -13.94
CA ASP A 205 -8.42 1.83 -14.11
C ASP A 205 -7.55 3.02 -13.69
N LEU A 206 -6.88 2.92 -12.55
CA LEU A 206 -5.93 3.94 -12.11
C LEU A 206 -4.78 4.09 -13.10
N SER A 207 -4.16 2.97 -13.51
CA SER A 207 -3.02 3.00 -14.41
C SER A 207 -3.34 3.50 -15.82
N ASN A 208 -4.57 3.29 -16.31
CA ASN A 208 -5.00 3.82 -17.60
C ASN A 208 -5.23 5.34 -17.58
N ASN A 209 -5.56 5.91 -16.43
CA ASN A 209 -5.85 7.32 -16.25
C ASN A 209 -4.66 8.15 -15.74
N PHE A 210 -3.66 7.51 -15.14
CA PHE A 210 -2.49 8.19 -14.61
C PHE A 210 -1.57 8.70 -15.73
N LYS A 211 -1.07 9.93 -15.61
CA LYS A 211 -0.24 10.59 -16.63
C LYS A 211 1.25 10.65 -16.27
N GLY A 212 1.62 10.19 -15.08
CA GLY A 212 3.01 10.14 -14.64
C GLY A 212 3.72 8.83 -15.05
N LYS A 213 4.83 8.56 -14.40
CA LYS A 213 5.61 7.35 -14.64
C LYS A 213 4.90 6.13 -14.06
N ILE A 214 4.77 5.10 -14.91
CA ILE A 214 4.19 3.79 -14.56
C ILE A 214 5.26 2.73 -14.73
N ILE A 215 5.38 1.84 -13.73
CA ILE A 215 6.26 0.67 -13.76
C ILE A 215 5.43 -0.61 -13.52
N ASP A 216 5.86 -1.75 -14.06
CA ASP A 216 5.20 -3.03 -13.83
C ASP A 216 5.77 -3.76 -12.61
N ASP A 217 7.05 -3.60 -12.38
CA ASP A 217 7.77 -4.19 -11.25
C ASP A 217 8.93 -3.28 -10.79
N LEU A 218 9.73 -3.76 -9.86
CA LEU A 218 10.86 -3.02 -9.29
C LEU A 218 12.22 -3.44 -9.87
N SER A 219 12.23 -4.14 -11.01
CA SER A 219 13.46 -4.48 -11.71
C SER A 219 14.10 -3.25 -12.35
N LEU A 220 15.43 -3.11 -12.16
CA LEU A 220 16.26 -2.06 -12.78
C LEU A 220 16.73 -2.46 -14.17
#